data_785a35a03335148bb9df1832a3a0a092
#
_entry.id   785a35a03335148bb9df1832a3a0a092
#
_cell.length_a   1.000
_cell.length_b   1.000
_cell.length_c   1.000
_cell.angle_alpha   90.00
_cell.angle_beta   90.00
_cell.angle_gamma   90.00
#
_symmetry.space_group_name_H-M   'P 1'
#
loop_
_entity.id
_entity.type
_entity.pdbx_description
1 polymer ?
#
loop_
_entity_poly.entity_id
_entity_poly.type
_entity_poly.pdbx_seq_one_letter_code
_entity_poly.pdbx_strand_id
1 'polypeptide(L)'
;MSAPVSAPGDGSRLVRQGSALSLLTLVSRVLGLVREIAKASLLGTSALSDAFSVAFMLPNLFRRLFAEGSISAAFIPTFKEYLLDGDRAALRDFLSCMFTFLSFFVSLAAALGILAAPLLVPIFGLEEQDEAVLLTRMMFPFLAFISIAALFQGILNSVHVFAPSGIAPIALNLATIICAYGLSPFTANPARAMAWGILIGGFLEAAIQLPFVWKKGFRPLFTGFRRAIGNPGTRKVLRLIGPTIAGMAAYQLNDLVCTALAGNAGEGVVSSLQYSLRLQELILGVFAVSIGTVLLPDLADSAKTGQWERYNERLVSAMNIIALITIPVTFFSLTQGEALIRLLFQTRSFGEESVALTLAAFRWHIPGLFFIALNRILAPAFYAQSDSRSPALAGVLSFAVNIALAAALAGPFQGAGIALALSAAGAANTALLLAFLGKNPRIDIAAALKSALGYALKIALFSAAAALPVLRLKAALFSGKEAEVSGRFAAYGVPFILGALVFASAGILLLALSRDKQFRSFMSLIARKKHKKA
;
A
#
# COMPACT_ATOMS: atom_id res chain seq x y z
N MET A 1 -5.48 -20.63 -38.63
CA MET A 1 -6.30 -21.10 -37.51
C MET A 1 -6.85 -19.86 -36.82
N SER A 2 -8.13 -19.60 -37.02
CA SER A 2 -8.87 -18.45 -36.46
C SER A 2 -9.01 -18.60 -34.95
N ALA A 3 -8.66 -17.54 -34.22
CA ALA A 3 -8.89 -17.46 -32.77
C ALA A 3 -10.38 -17.67 -32.44
N PRO A 4 -10.74 -18.40 -31.37
CA PRO A 4 -12.13 -18.59 -31.01
C PRO A 4 -12.73 -17.25 -30.57
N VAL A 5 -13.79 -16.84 -31.25
CA VAL A 5 -14.64 -15.70 -30.87
C VAL A 5 -15.21 -15.97 -29.48
N SER A 6 -14.89 -15.14 -28.50
CA SER A 6 -15.43 -15.20 -27.15
C SER A 6 -16.96 -15.11 -27.19
N ALA A 7 -17.65 -16.03 -26.53
CA ALA A 7 -19.11 -16.08 -26.43
C ALA A 7 -19.66 -14.78 -25.80
N PRO A 8 -20.85 -14.27 -26.23
CA PRO A 8 -21.40 -12.97 -25.78
C PRO A 8 -21.70 -12.83 -24.28
N GLY A 9 -21.50 -13.88 -23.48
CA GLY A 9 -21.69 -13.87 -22.02
C GLY A 9 -20.42 -13.66 -21.17
N ASP A 10 -19.25 -13.72 -21.77
CA ASP A 10 -17.97 -13.74 -21.02
C ASP A 10 -17.55 -12.33 -20.53
N GLY A 11 -17.83 -11.29 -21.30
CA GLY A 11 -17.52 -9.91 -20.94
C GLY A 11 -18.30 -9.40 -19.72
N SER A 12 -19.60 -9.73 -19.63
CA SER A 12 -20.43 -9.34 -18.49
C SER A 12 -20.05 -10.06 -17.20
N ARG A 13 -19.61 -11.30 -17.30
CA ARG A 13 -19.16 -12.13 -16.18
C ARG A 13 -17.81 -11.65 -15.64
N LEU A 14 -16.86 -11.28 -16.52
CA LEU A 14 -15.58 -10.68 -16.14
C LEU A 14 -15.74 -9.31 -15.49
N VAL A 15 -16.61 -8.45 -16.01
CA VAL A 15 -16.92 -7.15 -15.40
C VAL A 15 -17.55 -7.32 -14.02
N ARG A 16 -18.47 -8.25 -13.85
CA ARG A 16 -19.12 -8.55 -12.56
C ARG A 16 -18.11 -9.11 -11.55
N GLN A 17 -17.19 -9.97 -11.97
CA GLN A 17 -16.14 -10.52 -11.11
C GLN A 17 -15.11 -9.44 -10.72
N GLY A 18 -14.72 -8.58 -11.66
CA GLY A 18 -13.82 -7.46 -11.39
C GLY A 18 -14.43 -6.43 -10.43
N SER A 19 -15.73 -6.12 -10.56
CA SER A 19 -16.42 -5.21 -9.64
C SER A 19 -16.58 -5.80 -8.24
N ALA A 20 -16.85 -7.10 -8.12
CA ALA A 20 -16.90 -7.80 -6.85
C ALA A 20 -15.52 -7.80 -6.14
N LEU A 21 -14.44 -8.07 -6.88
CA LEU A 21 -13.08 -8.00 -6.33
C LEU A 21 -12.72 -6.60 -5.84
N SER A 22 -13.09 -5.56 -6.61
CA SER A 22 -12.87 -4.16 -6.22
C SER A 22 -13.61 -3.81 -4.93
N LEU A 23 -14.84 -4.27 -4.77
CA LEU A 23 -15.63 -4.06 -3.54
C LEU A 23 -14.99 -4.79 -2.34
N LEU A 24 -14.60 -6.06 -2.50
CA LEU A 24 -13.92 -6.82 -1.45
C LEU A 24 -12.58 -6.17 -1.05
N THR A 25 -11.83 -5.65 -2.02
CA THR A 25 -10.60 -4.91 -1.75
C THR A 25 -10.86 -3.63 -0.95
N LEU A 26 -11.95 -2.90 -1.28
CA LEU A 26 -12.34 -1.70 -0.51
C LEU A 26 -12.72 -2.06 0.93
N VAL A 27 -13.54 -3.10 1.11
CA VAL A 27 -13.92 -3.61 2.45
C VAL A 27 -12.68 -4.01 3.24
N SER A 28 -11.74 -4.73 2.63
CA SER A 28 -10.49 -5.12 3.27
C SER A 28 -9.64 -3.92 3.69
N ARG A 29 -9.58 -2.86 2.88
CA ARG A 29 -8.86 -1.62 3.23
C ARG A 29 -9.50 -0.89 4.41
N VAL A 30 -10.84 -0.82 4.44
CA VAL A 30 -11.58 -0.23 5.57
C VAL A 30 -11.34 -1.04 6.85
N LEU A 31 -11.44 -2.37 6.78
CA LEU A 31 -11.13 -3.23 7.93
C LEU A 31 -9.67 -3.14 8.37
N GLY A 32 -8.73 -2.96 7.43
CA GLY A 32 -7.35 -2.67 7.75
C GLY A 32 -7.18 -1.37 8.54
N LEU A 33 -7.94 -0.31 8.20
CA LEU A 33 -7.97 0.92 9.00
C LEU A 33 -8.58 0.68 10.38
N VAL A 34 -9.70 -0.07 10.47
CA VAL A 34 -10.33 -0.42 11.76
C VAL A 34 -9.36 -1.21 12.64
N ARG A 35 -8.56 -2.11 12.08
CA ARG A 35 -7.49 -2.81 12.81
C ARG A 35 -6.44 -1.84 13.35
N GLU A 36 -6.01 -0.84 12.57
CA GLU A 36 -5.07 0.18 13.05
C GLU A 36 -5.70 1.06 14.15
N ILE A 37 -7.00 1.38 14.04
CA ILE A 37 -7.73 2.08 15.09
C ILE A 37 -7.80 1.22 16.37
N ALA A 38 -8.03 -0.09 16.24
CA ALA A 38 -8.01 -1.01 17.37
C ALA A 38 -6.63 -1.06 18.05
N LYS A 39 -5.55 -1.14 17.24
CA LYS A 39 -4.17 -1.07 17.74
C LYS A 39 -3.94 0.25 18.49
N ALA A 40 -4.29 1.39 17.90
CA ALA A 40 -4.15 2.70 18.51
C ALA A 40 -4.93 2.81 19.81
N SER A 41 -6.15 2.26 19.86
CA SER A 41 -7.01 2.32 21.05
C SER A 41 -6.50 1.49 22.22
N LEU A 42 -5.74 0.44 21.97
CA LEU A 42 -5.21 -0.47 23.00
C LEU A 42 -3.77 -0.14 23.38
N LEU A 43 -2.95 0.27 22.42
CA LEU A 43 -1.51 0.41 22.60
C LEU A 43 -1.00 1.86 22.49
N GLY A 44 -1.77 2.76 21.88
CA GLY A 44 -1.31 4.14 21.62
C GLY A 44 -0.03 4.20 20.78
N THR A 45 0.90 5.08 21.18
CA THR A 45 2.29 5.17 20.69
C THR A 45 3.28 4.78 21.79
N SER A 46 2.97 3.76 22.59
CA SER A 46 3.84 3.26 23.65
C SER A 46 4.98 2.39 23.12
N ALA A 47 5.97 2.12 23.96
CA ALA A 47 7.03 1.15 23.70
C ALA A 47 6.48 -0.23 23.28
N LEU A 48 5.36 -0.65 23.87
CA LEU A 48 4.66 -1.89 23.49
C LEU A 48 4.07 -1.82 22.08
N SER A 49 3.57 -0.65 21.65
CA SER A 49 3.10 -0.42 20.28
C SER A 49 4.23 -0.51 19.26
N ASP A 50 5.40 0.01 19.60
CA ASP A 50 6.60 -0.07 18.78
C ASP A 50 7.10 -1.52 18.69
N ALA A 51 7.15 -2.23 19.84
CA ALA A 51 7.49 -3.65 19.90
C ALA A 51 6.58 -4.50 19.00
N PHE A 52 5.25 -4.31 19.09
CA PHE A 52 4.30 -5.00 18.20
C PHE A 52 4.52 -4.65 16.73
N SER A 53 4.80 -3.38 16.45
CA SER A 53 4.98 -2.87 15.08
C SER A 53 6.19 -3.50 14.39
N VAL A 54 7.34 -3.55 15.10
CA VAL A 54 8.56 -4.19 14.62
C VAL A 54 8.37 -5.71 14.50
N ALA A 55 7.77 -6.33 15.51
CA ALA A 55 7.52 -7.76 15.53
C ALA A 55 6.62 -8.22 14.37
N PHE A 56 5.63 -7.42 13.97
CA PHE A 56 4.79 -7.70 12.80
C PHE A 56 5.52 -7.39 11.49
N MET A 57 6.35 -6.35 11.45
CA MET A 57 7.08 -5.96 10.24
C MET A 57 8.01 -7.07 9.75
N LEU A 58 8.73 -7.76 10.63
CA LEU A 58 9.72 -8.77 10.27
C LEU A 58 9.11 -9.94 9.45
N PRO A 59 8.10 -10.70 9.91
CA PRO A 59 7.50 -11.74 9.09
C PRO A 59 6.77 -11.16 7.87
N ASN A 60 6.22 -9.95 7.94
CA ASN A 60 5.57 -9.29 6.83
C ASN A 60 6.53 -8.86 5.70
N LEU A 61 7.77 -8.52 6.02
CA LEU A 61 8.85 -8.29 5.07
C LEU A 61 9.10 -9.55 4.23
N PHE A 62 9.26 -10.70 4.87
CA PHE A 62 9.42 -11.97 4.16
C PHE A 62 8.18 -12.35 3.34
N ARG A 63 6.98 -12.06 3.84
CA ARG A 63 5.73 -12.23 3.09
C ARG A 63 5.73 -11.42 1.80
N ARG A 64 6.13 -10.16 1.83
CA ARG A 64 6.23 -9.32 0.64
C ARG A 64 7.26 -9.85 -0.36
N LEU A 65 8.42 -10.31 0.13
CA LEU A 65 9.46 -10.87 -0.73
C LEU A 65 9.02 -12.18 -1.40
N PHE A 66 8.40 -13.08 -0.67
CA PHE A 66 8.14 -14.44 -1.17
C PHE A 66 6.70 -14.64 -1.67
N ALA A 67 5.69 -14.02 -1.06
CA ALA A 67 4.30 -14.33 -1.34
C ALA A 67 3.61 -13.36 -2.31
N GLU A 68 3.74 -12.05 -2.17
CA GLU A 68 2.91 -11.11 -2.93
C GLU A 68 3.33 -10.89 -4.38
N GLY A 69 4.62 -10.75 -4.66
CA GLY A 69 5.09 -10.42 -6.00
C GLY A 69 5.70 -11.60 -6.74
N SER A 70 6.55 -12.35 -6.04
CA SER A 70 7.39 -13.39 -6.63
C SER A 70 6.60 -14.63 -7.03
N ILE A 71 5.68 -15.10 -6.19
CA ILE A 71 4.82 -16.25 -6.53
C ILE A 71 3.90 -15.89 -7.70
N SER A 72 3.23 -14.74 -7.66
CA SER A 72 2.32 -14.36 -8.74
C SER A 72 3.04 -14.21 -10.08
N ALA A 73 4.22 -13.60 -10.10
CA ALA A 73 4.98 -13.36 -11.33
C ALA A 73 5.58 -14.63 -11.93
N ALA A 74 6.00 -15.60 -11.11
CA ALA A 74 6.71 -16.79 -11.55
C ALA A 74 5.81 -18.04 -11.61
N PHE A 75 4.94 -18.22 -10.61
CA PHE A 75 4.07 -19.40 -10.51
C PHE A 75 2.92 -19.37 -11.52
N ILE A 76 2.21 -18.24 -11.65
CA ILE A 76 1.02 -18.16 -12.52
C ILE A 76 1.32 -18.49 -13.98
N PRO A 77 2.35 -17.94 -14.62
CA PRO A 77 2.70 -18.32 -16.00
C PRO A 77 3.04 -19.79 -16.14
N THR A 78 3.87 -20.34 -15.24
CA THR A 78 4.28 -21.74 -15.26
C THR A 78 3.08 -22.67 -15.03
N PHE A 79 2.20 -22.34 -14.07
CA PHE A 79 0.98 -23.11 -13.83
C PHE A 79 0.04 -23.12 -15.04
N LYS A 80 -0.11 -21.97 -15.74
CA LYS A 80 -0.91 -21.88 -16.96
C LYS A 80 -0.36 -22.72 -18.09
N GLU A 81 0.96 -22.83 -18.23
CA GLU A 81 1.58 -23.74 -19.22
C GLU A 81 1.13 -25.19 -18.97
N TYR A 82 1.34 -25.71 -17.75
CA TYR A 82 0.88 -27.05 -17.37
C TYR A 82 -0.64 -27.25 -17.54
N LEU A 83 -1.42 -26.21 -17.33
CA LEU A 83 -2.87 -26.27 -17.52
C LEU A 83 -3.25 -26.37 -18.99
N LEU A 84 -2.52 -25.70 -19.88
CA LEU A 84 -2.73 -25.70 -21.34
C LEU A 84 -2.22 -26.97 -22.00
N ASP A 85 -1.14 -27.57 -21.49
CA ASP A 85 -0.61 -28.85 -21.96
C ASP A 85 -1.59 -30.02 -21.78
N GLY A 86 -2.58 -29.87 -20.90
CA GLY A 86 -3.67 -30.82 -20.72
C GLY A 86 -3.29 -32.09 -19.95
N ASP A 87 -2.03 -32.29 -19.61
CA ASP A 87 -1.57 -33.44 -18.80
C ASP A 87 -1.90 -33.21 -17.32
N ARG A 88 -3.01 -33.81 -16.89
CA ARG A 88 -3.47 -33.71 -15.48
C ARG A 88 -2.51 -34.37 -14.49
N ALA A 89 -1.73 -35.37 -14.90
CA ALA A 89 -0.79 -36.04 -14.01
C ALA A 89 0.44 -35.13 -13.77
N ALA A 90 1.01 -34.55 -14.84
CA ALA A 90 2.10 -33.60 -14.75
C ALA A 90 1.69 -32.33 -13.96
N LEU A 91 0.49 -31.80 -14.19
CA LEU A 91 -0.04 -30.65 -13.44
C LEU A 91 -0.17 -30.94 -11.95
N ARG A 92 -0.72 -32.12 -11.58
CA ARG A 92 -0.84 -32.54 -10.17
C ARG A 92 0.52 -32.75 -9.53
N ASP A 93 1.47 -33.35 -10.24
CA ASP A 93 2.84 -33.53 -9.76
C ASP A 93 3.52 -32.17 -9.52
N PHE A 94 3.44 -31.25 -10.49
CA PHE A 94 3.97 -29.90 -10.35
C PHE A 94 3.39 -29.17 -9.13
N LEU A 95 2.05 -29.19 -8.95
CA LEU A 95 1.39 -28.55 -7.81
C LEU A 95 1.83 -29.15 -6.48
N SER A 96 1.94 -30.49 -6.39
CA SER A 96 2.38 -31.16 -5.17
C SER A 96 3.86 -30.87 -4.87
N CYS A 97 4.70 -30.82 -5.88
CA CYS A 97 6.11 -30.45 -5.76
C CYS A 97 6.25 -29.01 -5.29
N MET A 98 5.49 -28.07 -5.90
CA MET A 98 5.53 -26.64 -5.54
C MET A 98 5.00 -26.40 -4.12
N PHE A 99 3.90 -27.07 -3.74
CA PHE A 99 3.34 -26.99 -2.40
C PHE A 99 4.31 -27.52 -1.35
N THR A 100 4.94 -28.67 -1.60
CA THR A 100 5.94 -29.27 -0.69
C THR A 100 7.18 -28.37 -0.55
N PHE A 101 7.71 -27.90 -1.68
CA PHE A 101 8.87 -27.00 -1.68
C PHE A 101 8.58 -25.70 -0.90
N LEU A 102 7.45 -25.05 -1.22
CA LEU A 102 7.08 -23.80 -0.56
C LEU A 102 6.86 -24.01 0.93
N SER A 103 6.07 -25.04 1.32
CA SER A 103 5.81 -25.34 2.74
C SER A 103 7.08 -25.59 3.52
N PHE A 104 8.02 -26.36 2.96
CA PHE A 104 9.32 -26.62 3.61
C PHE A 104 10.15 -25.34 3.75
N PHE A 105 10.28 -24.59 2.65
CA PHE A 105 11.10 -23.38 2.63
C PHE A 105 10.58 -22.30 3.58
N VAL A 106 9.28 -22.05 3.59
CA VAL A 106 8.70 -21.01 4.47
C VAL A 106 8.65 -21.45 5.93
N SER A 107 8.49 -22.75 6.21
CA SER A 107 8.59 -23.28 7.57
C SER A 107 10.03 -23.19 8.10
N LEU A 108 11.02 -23.49 7.26
CA LEU A 108 12.42 -23.29 7.59
C LEU A 108 12.74 -21.80 7.83
N ALA A 109 12.27 -20.92 6.95
CA ALA A 109 12.44 -19.47 7.12
C ALA A 109 11.77 -18.97 8.40
N ALA A 110 10.58 -19.46 8.74
CA ALA A 110 9.90 -19.13 9.99
C ALA A 110 10.69 -19.64 11.22
N ALA A 111 11.18 -20.88 11.17
CA ALA A 111 12.00 -21.43 12.25
C ALA A 111 13.30 -20.64 12.44
N LEU A 112 14.00 -20.32 11.35
CA LEU A 112 15.19 -19.47 11.40
C LEU A 112 14.88 -18.07 11.92
N GLY A 113 13.75 -17.48 11.53
CA GLY A 113 13.31 -16.18 12.04
C GLY A 113 12.99 -16.20 13.54
N ILE A 114 12.35 -17.27 14.04
CA ILE A 114 12.11 -17.49 15.48
C ILE A 114 13.44 -17.57 16.25
N LEU A 115 14.42 -18.31 15.71
CA LEU A 115 15.74 -18.46 16.34
C LEU A 115 16.54 -17.16 16.26
N ALA A 116 16.44 -16.44 15.14
CA ALA A 116 17.17 -15.19 14.91
C ALA A 116 16.52 -13.97 15.58
N ALA A 117 15.28 -14.06 16.07
CA ALA A 117 14.57 -12.94 16.67
C ALA A 117 15.40 -12.19 17.74
N PRO A 118 16.13 -12.86 18.68
CA PRO A 118 16.97 -12.16 19.66
C PRO A 118 18.15 -11.40 19.06
N LEU A 119 18.55 -11.71 17.82
CA LEU A 119 19.63 -11.03 17.11
C LEU A 119 19.09 -9.89 16.23
N LEU A 120 17.88 -10.06 15.71
CA LEU A 120 17.26 -9.09 14.78
C LEU A 120 16.60 -7.91 15.50
N VAL A 121 15.87 -8.19 16.59
CA VAL A 121 15.09 -7.17 17.30
C VAL A 121 15.96 -6.07 17.93
N PRO A 122 17.13 -6.34 18.55
CA PRO A 122 17.96 -5.29 19.13
C PRO A 122 18.44 -4.22 18.15
N ILE A 123 18.50 -4.52 16.85
CA ILE A 123 18.88 -3.55 15.79
C ILE A 123 17.95 -2.33 15.80
N PHE A 124 16.71 -2.51 16.26
CA PHE A 124 15.69 -1.45 16.29
C PHE A 124 15.73 -0.55 17.53
N GLY A 125 16.58 -0.84 18.52
CA GLY A 125 16.78 0.00 19.70
C GLY A 125 15.51 0.24 20.53
N LEU A 126 14.60 -0.73 20.58
CA LEU A 126 13.32 -0.61 21.28
C LEU A 126 13.52 -0.70 22.80
N GLU A 127 12.67 -0.01 23.57
CA GLU A 127 12.67 -0.11 25.04
C GLU A 127 12.16 -1.48 25.50
N GLU A 128 11.07 -1.99 24.91
CA GLU A 128 10.46 -3.29 25.21
C GLU A 128 11.05 -4.40 24.32
N GLN A 129 12.38 -4.60 24.36
CA GLN A 129 13.08 -5.58 23.51
C GLN A 129 12.63 -7.00 23.74
N ASP A 130 12.50 -7.44 25.00
CA ASP A 130 12.13 -8.82 25.34
C ASP A 130 10.72 -9.14 24.84
N GLU A 131 9.80 -8.22 25.00
CA GLU A 131 8.44 -8.36 24.50
C GLU A 131 8.42 -8.36 22.96
N ALA A 132 9.21 -7.51 22.32
CA ALA A 132 9.35 -7.49 20.85
C ALA A 132 9.92 -8.82 20.31
N VAL A 133 10.89 -9.44 21.00
CA VAL A 133 11.43 -10.77 20.66
C VAL A 133 10.33 -11.83 20.80
N LEU A 134 9.57 -11.81 21.91
CA LEU A 134 8.47 -12.76 22.14
C LEU A 134 7.40 -12.62 21.06
N LEU A 135 6.94 -11.40 20.79
CA LEU A 135 5.93 -11.10 19.76
C LEU A 135 6.42 -11.53 18.37
N THR A 136 7.70 -11.28 18.06
CA THR A 136 8.33 -11.71 16.82
C THR A 136 8.26 -13.23 16.67
N ARG A 137 8.65 -13.97 17.71
CA ARG A 137 8.58 -15.44 17.72
C ARG A 137 7.15 -15.96 17.55
N MET A 138 6.17 -15.31 18.21
CA MET A 138 4.74 -15.65 18.07
C MET A 138 4.23 -15.42 16.65
N MET A 139 4.69 -14.37 15.97
CA MET A 139 4.15 -13.98 14.66
C MET A 139 4.91 -14.60 13.47
N PHE A 140 6.14 -15.11 13.63
CA PHE A 140 6.86 -15.72 12.50
C PHE A 140 6.12 -16.90 11.83
N PRO A 141 5.38 -17.78 12.54
CA PRO A 141 4.61 -18.84 11.88
C PRO A 141 3.53 -18.32 10.93
N PHE A 142 3.08 -17.07 11.08
CA PHE A 142 2.20 -16.40 10.12
C PHE A 142 2.78 -16.44 8.69
N LEU A 143 4.11 -16.37 8.52
CA LEU A 143 4.78 -16.45 7.22
C LEU A 143 4.44 -17.73 6.46
N ALA A 144 4.36 -18.88 7.16
CA ALA A 144 4.01 -20.15 6.53
C ALA A 144 2.57 -20.15 6.01
N PHE A 145 1.62 -19.70 6.83
CA PHE A 145 0.21 -19.67 6.46
C PHE A 145 -0.06 -18.71 5.30
N ILE A 146 0.48 -17.50 5.36
CA ILE A 146 0.25 -16.49 4.33
C ILE A 146 0.90 -16.86 2.98
N SER A 147 2.05 -17.57 3.01
CA SER A 147 2.70 -18.04 1.78
C SER A 147 1.92 -19.17 1.12
N ILE A 148 1.33 -20.08 1.90
CA ILE A 148 0.42 -21.11 1.40
C ILE A 148 -0.86 -20.44 0.84
N ALA A 149 -1.42 -19.45 1.53
CA ALA A 149 -2.55 -18.67 1.05
C ALA A 149 -2.24 -18.01 -0.30
N ALA A 150 -1.04 -17.45 -0.48
CA ALA A 150 -0.61 -16.85 -1.74
C ALA A 150 -0.49 -17.88 -2.88
N LEU A 151 -0.05 -19.10 -2.60
CA LEU A 151 -0.04 -20.19 -3.58
C LEU A 151 -1.49 -20.55 -4.01
N PHE A 152 -2.40 -20.71 -3.06
CA PHE A 152 -3.82 -20.97 -3.34
C PHE A 152 -4.45 -19.82 -4.14
N GLN A 153 -4.15 -18.58 -3.78
CA GLN A 153 -4.55 -17.39 -4.54
C GLN A 153 -4.03 -17.44 -5.98
N GLY A 154 -2.77 -17.81 -6.18
CA GLY A 154 -2.17 -17.97 -7.51
C GLY A 154 -2.90 -19.02 -8.36
N ILE A 155 -3.24 -20.19 -7.77
CA ILE A 155 -4.04 -21.23 -8.42
C ILE A 155 -5.42 -20.69 -8.81
N LEU A 156 -6.15 -20.11 -7.85
CA LEU A 156 -7.51 -19.61 -8.05
C LEU A 156 -7.59 -18.48 -9.08
N ASN A 157 -6.66 -17.52 -9.02
CA ASN A 157 -6.58 -16.42 -9.97
C ASN A 157 -6.28 -16.93 -11.39
N SER A 158 -5.46 -17.99 -11.53
CA SER A 158 -5.15 -18.60 -12.82
C SER A 158 -6.37 -19.22 -13.50
N VAL A 159 -7.36 -19.67 -12.73
CA VAL A 159 -8.63 -20.23 -13.22
C VAL A 159 -9.83 -19.27 -13.05
N HIS A 160 -9.55 -17.98 -12.95
CA HIS A 160 -10.54 -16.89 -12.88
C HIS A 160 -11.51 -16.98 -11.69
N VAL A 161 -11.05 -17.44 -10.54
CA VAL A 161 -11.81 -17.49 -9.28
C VAL A 161 -11.20 -16.48 -8.30
N PHE A 162 -11.74 -15.26 -8.26
CA PHE A 162 -11.14 -14.15 -7.51
C PHE A 162 -11.76 -13.88 -6.13
N ALA A 163 -13.00 -14.32 -5.90
CA ALA A 163 -13.73 -14.02 -4.67
C ALA A 163 -13.02 -14.50 -3.39
N PRO A 164 -12.51 -15.75 -3.30
CA PRO A 164 -11.82 -16.23 -2.11
C PRO A 164 -10.56 -15.40 -1.79
N SER A 165 -9.83 -15.00 -2.84
CA SER A 165 -8.64 -14.14 -2.73
C SER A 165 -8.98 -12.74 -2.20
N GLY A 166 -10.18 -12.22 -2.49
CA GLY A 166 -10.66 -10.95 -1.96
C GLY A 166 -11.16 -11.04 -0.52
N ILE A 167 -11.68 -12.21 -0.09
CA ILE A 167 -12.20 -12.43 1.27
C ILE A 167 -11.06 -12.72 2.26
N ALA A 168 -9.99 -13.36 1.82
CA ALA A 168 -8.90 -13.79 2.70
C ALA A 168 -8.32 -12.64 3.56
N PRO A 169 -7.94 -11.46 3.03
CA PRO A 169 -7.43 -10.36 3.85
C PRO A 169 -8.48 -9.75 4.80
N ILE A 170 -9.79 -9.93 4.51
CA ILE A 170 -10.88 -9.54 5.41
C ILE A 170 -10.82 -10.41 6.66
N ALA A 171 -10.62 -11.72 6.51
CA ALA A 171 -10.51 -12.65 7.61
C ALA A 171 -9.33 -12.33 8.55
N LEU A 172 -8.17 -11.98 7.99
CA LEU A 172 -7.01 -11.54 8.78
C LEU A 172 -7.34 -10.31 9.64
N ASN A 173 -7.94 -9.28 9.03
CA ASN A 173 -8.27 -8.07 9.76
C ASN A 173 -9.32 -8.33 10.85
N LEU A 174 -10.36 -9.10 10.54
CA LEU A 174 -11.40 -9.45 11.52
C LEU A 174 -10.84 -10.30 12.66
N ALA A 175 -10.04 -11.33 12.37
CA ALA A 175 -9.41 -12.15 13.40
C ALA A 175 -8.54 -11.31 14.34
N THR A 176 -7.75 -10.41 13.78
CA THR A 176 -6.89 -9.51 14.58
C THR A 176 -7.73 -8.60 15.47
N ILE A 177 -8.81 -7.99 14.95
CA ILE A 177 -9.70 -7.11 15.73
C ILE A 177 -10.42 -7.90 16.83
N ILE A 178 -10.98 -9.06 16.50
CA ILE A 178 -11.69 -9.91 17.47
C ILE A 178 -10.75 -10.35 18.58
N CYS A 179 -9.54 -10.81 18.24
CA CYS A 179 -8.56 -11.23 19.24
C CYS A 179 -8.06 -10.03 20.06
N ALA A 180 -7.86 -8.86 19.44
CA ALA A 180 -7.41 -7.65 20.13
C ALA A 180 -8.31 -7.29 21.34
N TYR A 181 -9.62 -7.39 21.16
CA TYR A 181 -10.57 -7.08 22.25
C TYR A 181 -10.98 -8.32 23.04
N GLY A 182 -11.17 -9.46 22.39
CA GLY A 182 -11.67 -10.68 23.02
C GLY A 182 -10.62 -11.42 23.85
N LEU A 183 -9.36 -11.45 23.40
CA LEU A 183 -8.28 -12.14 24.12
C LEU A 183 -7.47 -11.21 25.04
N SER A 184 -7.57 -9.90 24.88
CA SER A 184 -6.80 -8.93 25.69
C SER A 184 -6.94 -9.15 27.20
N PRO A 185 -8.13 -9.46 27.76
CA PRO A 185 -8.28 -9.74 29.19
C PRO A 185 -7.59 -11.05 29.66
N PHE A 186 -7.28 -11.96 28.72
CA PHE A 186 -6.70 -13.28 29.01
C PHE A 186 -5.21 -13.39 28.68
N THR A 187 -4.61 -12.31 28.17
CA THR A 187 -3.18 -12.24 27.83
C THR A 187 -2.47 -11.25 28.74
N ALA A 188 -1.16 -11.37 28.87
CA ALA A 188 -0.38 -10.46 29.73
C ALA A 188 -0.46 -8.99 29.27
N ASN A 189 -0.68 -8.77 27.97
CA ASN A 189 -0.89 -7.45 27.40
C ASN A 189 -1.66 -7.54 26.07
N PRO A 190 -2.27 -6.42 25.59
CA PRO A 190 -3.05 -6.42 24.36
C PRO A 190 -2.22 -6.75 23.09
N ALA A 191 -0.92 -6.49 23.07
CA ALA A 191 -0.07 -6.80 21.93
C ALA A 191 0.02 -8.31 21.69
N ARG A 192 0.08 -9.14 22.75
CA ARG A 192 0.03 -10.61 22.64
C ARG A 192 -1.31 -11.10 22.11
N ALA A 193 -2.42 -10.50 22.54
CA ALA A 193 -3.75 -10.81 21.98
C ALA A 193 -3.82 -10.52 20.49
N MET A 194 -3.26 -9.39 20.04
CA MET A 194 -3.19 -9.03 18.63
C MET A 194 -2.27 -9.98 17.85
N ALA A 195 -1.13 -10.40 18.43
CA ALA A 195 -0.22 -11.36 17.81
C ALA A 195 -0.90 -12.72 17.55
N TRP A 196 -1.70 -13.22 18.50
CA TRP A 196 -2.57 -14.37 18.28
C TRP A 196 -3.56 -14.13 17.14
N GLY A 197 -4.16 -12.94 17.08
CA GLY A 197 -5.07 -12.55 16.00
C GLY A 197 -4.41 -12.57 14.62
N ILE A 198 -3.16 -12.12 14.51
CA ILE A 198 -2.37 -12.21 13.28
C ILE A 198 -2.14 -13.68 12.88
N LEU A 199 -1.77 -14.53 13.83
CA LEU A 199 -1.51 -15.94 13.57
C LEU A 199 -2.78 -16.69 13.11
N ILE A 200 -3.88 -16.52 13.86
CA ILE A 200 -5.18 -17.10 13.52
C ILE A 200 -5.68 -16.57 12.18
N GLY A 201 -5.53 -15.27 11.95
CA GLY A 201 -5.92 -14.62 10.70
C GLY A 201 -5.16 -15.16 9.48
N GLY A 202 -3.85 -15.37 9.61
CA GLY A 202 -3.03 -15.98 8.57
C GLY A 202 -3.45 -17.42 8.26
N PHE A 203 -3.74 -18.22 9.28
CA PHE A 203 -4.32 -19.55 9.11
C PHE A 203 -5.67 -19.51 8.37
N LEU A 204 -6.56 -18.60 8.75
CA LEU A 204 -7.86 -18.42 8.11
C LEU A 204 -7.73 -17.98 6.65
N GLU A 205 -6.74 -17.16 6.30
CA GLU A 205 -6.49 -16.78 4.90
C GLU A 205 -6.20 -18.01 4.01
N ALA A 206 -5.44 -18.98 4.49
CA ALA A 206 -5.19 -20.23 3.78
C ALA A 206 -6.43 -21.15 3.80
N ALA A 207 -7.04 -21.31 4.98
CA ALA A 207 -8.16 -22.20 5.20
C ALA A 207 -9.40 -21.84 4.36
N ILE A 208 -9.73 -20.56 4.23
CA ILE A 208 -10.87 -20.09 3.41
C ILE A 208 -10.67 -20.40 1.93
N GLN A 209 -9.43 -20.34 1.42
CA GLN A 209 -9.15 -20.59 0.01
C GLN A 209 -9.11 -22.09 -0.35
N LEU A 210 -8.72 -22.95 0.58
CA LEU A 210 -8.51 -24.38 0.37
C LEU A 210 -9.74 -25.12 -0.21
N PRO A 211 -10.98 -24.93 0.30
CA PRO A 211 -12.17 -25.59 -0.27
C PRO A 211 -12.41 -25.22 -1.74
N PHE A 212 -12.11 -23.99 -2.13
CA PHE A 212 -12.26 -23.54 -3.52
C PHE A 212 -11.20 -24.14 -4.43
N VAL A 213 -9.97 -24.31 -3.96
CA VAL A 213 -8.89 -25.02 -4.67
C VAL A 213 -9.31 -26.47 -4.92
N TRP A 214 -9.83 -27.15 -3.89
CA TRP A 214 -10.31 -28.52 -3.99
C TRP A 214 -11.53 -28.68 -4.93
N LYS A 215 -12.49 -27.75 -4.87
CA LYS A 215 -13.66 -27.74 -5.78
C LYS A 215 -13.27 -27.59 -7.25
N LYS A 216 -12.12 -26.95 -7.52
CA LYS A 216 -11.57 -26.85 -8.88
C LYS A 216 -10.76 -28.09 -9.32
N GLY A 217 -10.68 -29.11 -8.47
CA GLY A 217 -9.97 -30.35 -8.75
C GLY A 217 -8.47 -30.32 -8.45
N PHE A 218 -7.98 -29.22 -7.89
CA PHE A 218 -6.58 -29.09 -7.50
C PHE A 218 -6.41 -29.57 -6.06
N ARG A 219 -5.68 -30.67 -5.87
CA ARG A 219 -5.40 -31.27 -4.56
C ARG A 219 -3.90 -31.45 -4.40
N PRO A 220 -3.15 -30.36 -4.06
CA PRO A 220 -1.73 -30.50 -3.79
C PRO A 220 -1.53 -31.40 -2.57
N LEU A 221 -0.64 -32.37 -2.68
CA LEU A 221 -0.26 -33.30 -1.63
C LEU A 221 1.23 -33.14 -1.32
N PHE A 222 1.62 -33.50 -0.12
CA PHE A 222 3.05 -33.56 0.20
C PHE A 222 3.72 -34.69 -0.60
N THR A 223 4.90 -34.40 -1.13
CA THR A 223 5.75 -35.35 -1.86
C THR A 223 7.17 -35.32 -1.29
N GLY A 224 8.04 -36.21 -1.75
CA GLY A 224 9.44 -36.19 -1.30
C GLY A 224 10.15 -34.88 -1.68
N PHE A 225 10.90 -34.29 -0.75
CA PHE A 225 11.57 -33.00 -0.96
C PHE A 225 12.57 -33.01 -2.15
N ARG A 226 13.29 -34.13 -2.34
CA ARG A 226 14.17 -34.32 -3.51
C ARG A 226 13.39 -34.26 -4.82
N ARG A 227 12.18 -34.86 -4.86
CA ARG A 227 11.29 -34.80 -6.02
C ARG A 227 10.79 -33.37 -6.24
N ALA A 228 10.42 -32.67 -5.17
CA ALA A 228 9.94 -31.30 -5.24
C ALA A 228 10.98 -30.35 -5.87
N ILE A 229 12.26 -30.42 -5.47
CA ILE A 229 13.34 -29.64 -6.07
C ILE A 229 13.72 -30.13 -7.47
N GLY A 230 13.57 -31.44 -7.73
CA GLY A 230 13.89 -32.07 -9.02
C GLY A 230 12.89 -31.71 -10.12
N ASN A 231 11.66 -31.33 -9.78
CA ASN A 231 10.59 -31.05 -10.74
C ASN A 231 10.95 -29.85 -11.65
N PRO A 232 10.84 -30.01 -13.00
CA PRO A 232 11.20 -28.95 -13.95
C PRO A 232 10.41 -27.65 -13.75
N GLY A 233 9.10 -27.75 -13.46
CA GLY A 233 8.24 -26.60 -13.18
C GLY A 233 8.66 -25.85 -11.92
N THR A 234 8.97 -26.55 -10.84
CA THR A 234 9.48 -25.94 -9.60
C THR A 234 10.80 -25.21 -9.85
N ARG A 235 11.74 -25.82 -10.59
CA ARG A 235 13.01 -25.17 -10.96
C ARG A 235 12.81 -23.93 -11.83
N LYS A 236 11.86 -23.99 -12.76
CA LYS A 236 11.49 -22.83 -13.59
C LYS A 236 10.97 -21.68 -12.73
N VAL A 237 10.05 -21.96 -11.81
CA VAL A 237 9.52 -20.96 -10.86
C VAL A 237 10.65 -20.36 -10.02
N LEU A 238 11.54 -21.19 -9.46
CA LEU A 238 12.68 -20.70 -8.65
C LEU A 238 13.63 -19.79 -9.44
N ARG A 239 13.90 -20.10 -10.70
CA ARG A 239 14.73 -19.26 -11.57
C ARG A 239 14.09 -17.91 -11.85
N LEU A 240 12.77 -17.87 -11.99
CA LEU A 240 12.02 -16.64 -12.24
C LEU A 240 11.85 -15.78 -10.96
N ILE A 241 11.79 -16.42 -9.78
CA ILE A 241 11.64 -15.73 -8.49
C ILE A 241 12.91 -14.92 -8.13
N GLY A 242 14.10 -15.44 -8.40
CA GLY A 242 15.36 -14.81 -7.97
C GLY A 242 15.49 -13.33 -8.34
N PRO A 243 15.40 -12.94 -9.62
CA PRO A 243 15.47 -11.54 -10.03
C PRO A 243 14.37 -10.67 -9.43
N THR A 244 13.16 -11.23 -9.24
CA THR A 244 12.02 -10.50 -8.65
C THR A 244 12.28 -10.18 -7.17
N ILE A 245 12.80 -11.15 -6.40
CA ILE A 245 13.18 -10.93 -4.99
C ILE A 245 14.27 -9.87 -4.90
N ALA A 246 15.30 -9.91 -5.75
CA ALA A 246 16.37 -8.92 -5.73
C ALA A 246 15.84 -7.50 -5.95
N GLY A 247 14.90 -7.32 -6.89
CA GLY A 247 14.26 -6.04 -7.13
C GLY A 247 13.42 -5.53 -5.94
N MET A 248 12.72 -6.44 -5.26
CA MET A 248 11.89 -6.09 -4.10
C MET A 248 12.71 -5.90 -2.81
N ALA A 249 13.85 -6.56 -2.70
CA ALA A 249 14.70 -6.50 -1.51
C ALA A 249 15.18 -5.07 -1.21
N ALA A 250 15.52 -4.29 -2.23
CA ALA A 250 15.94 -2.89 -2.05
C ALA A 250 14.86 -2.05 -1.35
N TYR A 251 13.59 -2.22 -1.75
CA TYR A 251 12.48 -1.53 -1.10
C TYR A 251 12.29 -1.98 0.35
N GLN A 252 12.37 -3.29 0.60
CA GLN A 252 12.21 -3.84 1.95
C GLN A 252 13.38 -3.45 2.88
N LEU A 253 14.59 -3.36 2.36
CA LEU A 253 15.75 -2.85 3.11
C LEU A 253 15.57 -1.39 3.51
N ASN A 254 15.02 -0.55 2.61
CA ASN A 254 14.71 0.84 2.93
C ASN A 254 13.71 0.95 4.11
N ASP A 255 12.62 0.16 4.08
CA ASP A 255 11.61 0.11 5.15
C ASP A 255 12.23 -0.35 6.48
N LEU A 256 13.07 -1.39 6.44
CA LEU A 256 13.77 -1.94 7.60
C LEU A 256 14.74 -0.91 8.23
N VAL A 257 15.56 -0.25 7.42
CA VAL A 257 16.52 0.75 7.90
C VAL A 257 15.80 1.97 8.49
N CYS A 258 14.77 2.48 7.82
CA CYS A 258 13.99 3.61 8.33
C CYS A 258 13.27 3.26 9.65
N THR A 259 12.78 2.02 9.79
CA THR A 259 12.16 1.57 11.04
C THR A 259 13.19 1.39 12.16
N ALA A 260 14.41 0.91 11.85
CA ALA A 260 15.50 0.84 12.83
C ALA A 260 15.91 2.24 13.30
N LEU A 261 16.03 3.20 12.38
CA LEU A 261 16.30 4.59 12.75
C LEU A 261 15.17 5.19 13.61
N ALA A 262 13.91 4.83 13.32
CA ALA A 262 12.76 5.28 14.10
C ALA A 262 12.77 4.73 15.53
N GLY A 263 13.06 3.44 15.71
CA GLY A 263 13.12 2.83 17.03
C GLY A 263 14.26 3.40 17.89
N ASN A 264 15.40 3.71 17.27
CA ASN A 264 16.52 4.38 17.95
C ASN A 264 16.28 5.88 18.21
N ALA A 265 15.24 6.48 17.62
CA ALA A 265 14.94 7.90 17.79
C ALA A 265 14.06 8.19 19.02
N GLY A 266 13.45 7.19 19.64
CA GLY A 266 12.68 7.30 20.87
C GLY A 266 11.39 6.51 20.89
N GLU A 267 10.77 6.42 22.06
CA GLU A 267 9.51 5.72 22.29
C GLU A 267 8.38 6.32 21.44
N GLY A 268 7.53 5.46 20.88
CA GLY A 268 6.35 5.84 20.10
C GLY A 268 6.66 6.34 18.70
N VAL A 269 7.93 6.47 18.31
CA VAL A 269 8.30 6.99 16.99
C VAL A 269 7.95 5.99 15.88
N VAL A 270 8.22 4.69 16.07
CA VAL A 270 7.88 3.65 15.08
C VAL A 270 6.38 3.60 14.83
N SER A 271 5.59 3.53 15.88
CA SER A 271 4.14 3.43 15.79
C SER A 271 3.50 4.70 15.25
N SER A 272 3.96 5.89 15.65
CA SER A 272 3.47 7.18 15.14
C SER A 272 3.70 7.34 13.63
N LEU A 273 4.87 6.92 13.14
CA LEU A 273 5.17 6.87 11.70
C LEU A 273 4.23 5.91 10.97
N GLN A 274 3.95 4.73 11.53
CA GLN A 274 3.04 3.77 10.91
C GLN A 274 1.60 4.30 10.84
N TYR A 275 1.09 4.94 11.90
CA TYR A 275 -0.24 5.58 11.87
C TYR A 275 -0.29 6.69 10.83
N SER A 276 0.74 7.53 10.76
CA SER A 276 0.85 8.59 9.77
C SER A 276 0.89 8.06 8.33
N LEU A 277 1.73 7.05 8.05
CA LEU A 277 1.80 6.39 6.74
C LEU A 277 0.46 5.74 6.36
N ARG A 278 -0.24 5.14 7.33
CA ARG A 278 -1.54 4.52 7.07
C ARG A 278 -2.58 5.53 6.61
N LEU A 279 -2.59 6.73 7.20
CA LEU A 279 -3.45 7.83 6.74
C LEU A 279 -3.08 8.29 5.32
N GLN A 280 -1.78 8.44 5.02
CA GLN A 280 -1.31 8.80 3.69
C GLN A 280 -1.69 7.74 2.64
N GLU A 281 -1.53 6.44 2.97
CA GLU A 281 -1.90 5.33 2.08
C GLU A 281 -3.41 5.25 1.81
N LEU A 282 -4.24 5.55 2.80
CA LEU A 282 -5.70 5.61 2.62
C LEU A 282 -6.07 6.65 1.58
N ILE A 283 -5.49 7.85 1.70
CA ILE A 283 -5.69 8.94 0.76
C ILE A 283 -5.22 8.56 -0.66
N LEU A 284 -4.01 8.02 -0.78
CA LEU A 284 -3.45 7.54 -2.05
C LEU A 284 -4.31 6.44 -2.69
N GLY A 285 -4.81 5.51 -1.88
CA GLY A 285 -5.56 4.34 -2.36
C GLY A 285 -6.88 4.69 -3.04
N VAL A 286 -7.52 5.81 -2.64
CA VAL A 286 -8.78 6.28 -3.24
C VAL A 286 -8.56 6.84 -4.65
N PHE A 287 -7.44 7.50 -4.92
CA PHE A 287 -7.26 8.30 -6.13
C PHE A 287 -6.22 7.75 -7.13
N ALA A 288 -5.09 7.25 -6.65
CA ALA A 288 -3.95 6.98 -7.53
C ALA A 288 -4.05 5.70 -8.37
N VAL A 289 -4.75 4.66 -7.88
CA VAL A 289 -4.84 3.37 -8.57
C VAL A 289 -5.62 3.48 -9.88
N SER A 290 -6.66 4.32 -9.92
CA SER A 290 -7.54 4.45 -11.09
C SER A 290 -6.85 5.14 -12.28
N ILE A 291 -5.89 6.03 -12.04
CA ILE A 291 -5.25 6.81 -13.10
C ILE A 291 -4.17 5.97 -13.80
N GLY A 292 -3.36 5.26 -13.04
CA GLY A 292 -2.27 4.44 -13.61
C GLY A 292 -2.76 3.30 -14.51
N THR A 293 -3.89 2.66 -14.15
CA THR A 293 -4.45 1.54 -14.92
C THR A 293 -5.04 1.97 -16.27
N VAL A 294 -5.53 3.21 -16.38
CA VAL A 294 -6.11 3.74 -17.64
C VAL A 294 -5.02 4.36 -18.52
N LEU A 295 -4.01 4.97 -17.92
CA LEU A 295 -2.98 5.72 -18.63
C LEU A 295 -1.97 4.82 -19.34
N LEU A 296 -1.57 3.70 -18.71
CA LEU A 296 -0.51 2.84 -19.24
C LEU A 296 -0.82 2.29 -20.66
N PRO A 297 -2.02 1.75 -20.96
CA PRO A 297 -2.36 1.29 -22.31
C PRO A 297 -2.29 2.43 -23.34
N ASP A 298 -2.83 3.60 -23.04
CA ASP A 298 -2.85 4.76 -23.95
C ASP A 298 -1.43 5.25 -24.27
N LEU A 299 -0.52 5.28 -23.27
CA LEU A 299 0.87 5.63 -23.45
C LEU A 299 1.62 4.57 -24.27
N ALA A 300 1.37 3.28 -23.98
CA ALA A 300 2.00 2.17 -24.69
C ALA A 300 1.60 2.15 -26.19
N ASP A 301 0.34 2.38 -26.49
CA ASP A 301 -0.16 2.46 -27.86
C ASP A 301 0.46 3.66 -28.59
N SER A 302 0.52 4.82 -27.95
CA SER A 302 1.12 6.02 -28.52
C SER A 302 2.63 5.85 -28.78
N ALA A 303 3.36 5.22 -27.85
CA ALA A 303 4.78 4.92 -28.03
C ALA A 303 5.05 3.92 -29.15
N LYS A 304 4.25 2.83 -29.22
CA LYS A 304 4.40 1.79 -30.27
C LYS A 304 4.05 2.30 -31.66
N THR A 305 3.04 3.18 -31.77
CA THR A 305 2.61 3.76 -33.05
C THR A 305 3.43 4.99 -33.47
N GLY A 306 4.40 5.41 -32.66
CA GLY A 306 5.25 6.58 -32.92
C GLY A 306 4.52 7.93 -32.76
N GLN A 307 3.35 7.96 -32.16
CA GLN A 307 2.54 9.17 -31.91
C GLN A 307 3.04 9.92 -30.66
N TRP A 308 4.26 10.46 -30.73
CA TRP A 308 4.93 11.07 -29.57
C TRP A 308 4.27 12.37 -29.08
N GLU A 309 3.63 13.13 -29.97
CA GLU A 309 2.85 14.31 -29.59
C GLU A 309 1.69 13.92 -28.66
N ARG A 310 0.92 12.90 -29.06
CA ARG A 310 -0.16 12.34 -28.24
C ARG A 310 0.36 11.74 -26.93
N TYR A 311 1.53 11.11 -26.94
CA TYR A 311 2.20 10.60 -25.75
C TYR A 311 2.49 11.75 -24.77
N ASN A 312 3.11 12.84 -25.23
CA ASN A 312 3.43 14.02 -24.42
C ASN A 312 2.17 14.69 -23.84
N GLU A 313 1.12 14.88 -24.65
CA GLU A 313 -0.17 15.42 -24.19
C GLU A 313 -0.80 14.56 -23.09
N ARG A 314 -0.77 13.22 -23.26
CA ARG A 314 -1.33 12.29 -22.25
C ARG A 314 -0.52 12.31 -20.96
N LEU A 315 0.79 12.36 -21.05
CA LEU A 315 1.68 12.45 -19.89
C LEU A 315 1.42 13.74 -19.11
N VAL A 316 1.40 14.90 -19.78
CA VAL A 316 1.09 16.20 -19.15
C VAL A 316 -0.30 16.21 -18.51
N SER A 317 -1.31 15.70 -19.24
CA SER A 317 -2.67 15.61 -18.71
C SER A 317 -2.75 14.77 -17.44
N ALA A 318 -2.03 13.65 -17.39
CA ALA A 318 -1.98 12.80 -16.22
C ALA A 318 -1.26 13.47 -15.04
N MET A 319 -0.14 14.16 -15.28
CA MET A 319 0.55 14.95 -14.25
C MET A 319 -0.37 16.03 -13.68
N ASN A 320 -1.12 16.72 -14.53
CA ASN A 320 -2.07 17.75 -14.13
C ASN A 320 -3.25 17.18 -13.32
N ILE A 321 -3.77 16.01 -13.68
CA ILE A 321 -4.83 15.34 -12.92
C ILE A 321 -4.32 14.93 -11.52
N ILE A 322 -3.10 14.44 -11.42
CA ILE A 322 -2.49 14.17 -10.10
C ILE A 322 -2.39 15.44 -9.28
N ALA A 323 -1.92 16.53 -9.86
CA ALA A 323 -1.84 17.82 -9.16
C ALA A 323 -3.22 18.30 -8.70
N LEU A 324 -4.25 18.20 -9.58
CA LEU A 324 -5.64 18.57 -9.27
C LEU A 324 -6.21 17.82 -8.07
N ILE A 325 -5.81 16.56 -7.86
CA ILE A 325 -6.34 15.71 -6.79
C ILE A 325 -5.47 15.82 -5.54
N THR A 326 -4.15 15.65 -5.67
CA THR A 326 -3.28 15.48 -4.49
C THR A 326 -2.92 16.79 -3.80
N ILE A 327 -2.78 17.88 -4.54
CA ILE A 327 -2.42 19.18 -3.94
C ILE A 327 -3.55 19.69 -3.03
N PRO A 328 -4.85 19.75 -3.44
CA PRO A 328 -5.92 20.13 -2.54
C PRO A 328 -6.02 19.23 -1.31
N VAL A 329 -5.87 17.91 -1.50
CA VAL A 329 -5.87 16.95 -0.39
C VAL A 329 -4.71 17.20 0.58
N THR A 330 -3.52 17.56 0.06
CA THR A 330 -2.38 17.94 0.90
C THR A 330 -2.70 19.17 1.75
N PHE A 331 -3.20 20.25 1.16
CA PHE A 331 -3.56 21.48 1.89
C PHE A 331 -4.67 21.22 2.92
N PHE A 332 -5.70 20.49 2.55
CA PHE A 332 -6.77 20.11 3.47
C PHE A 332 -6.22 19.26 4.64
N SER A 333 -5.37 18.29 4.35
CA SER A 333 -4.76 17.41 5.37
C SER A 333 -3.83 18.19 6.31
N LEU A 334 -3.09 19.18 5.82
CA LEU A 334 -2.26 20.05 6.65
C LEU A 334 -3.12 20.92 7.61
N THR A 335 -4.31 21.36 7.18
CA THR A 335 -5.20 22.18 8.00
C THR A 335 -6.04 21.37 8.98
N GLN A 336 -6.47 20.16 8.59
CA GLN A 336 -7.41 19.33 9.35
C GLN A 336 -6.80 18.01 9.86
N GLY A 337 -5.49 17.80 9.68
CA GLY A 337 -4.81 16.55 10.04
C GLY A 337 -4.92 16.23 11.53
N GLU A 338 -4.86 17.21 12.39
CA GLU A 338 -5.05 17.03 13.83
C GLU A 338 -6.47 16.51 14.15
N ALA A 339 -7.50 17.15 13.60
CA ALA A 339 -8.89 16.72 13.79
C ALA A 339 -9.10 15.29 13.24
N LEU A 340 -8.47 14.94 12.11
CA LEU A 340 -8.51 13.59 11.54
C LEU A 340 -7.84 12.56 12.47
N ILE A 341 -6.66 12.86 13.00
CA ILE A 341 -5.91 11.96 13.90
C ILE A 341 -6.71 11.76 15.20
N ARG A 342 -7.21 12.84 15.79
CA ARG A 342 -8.05 12.78 17.00
C ARG A 342 -9.34 12.01 16.76
N LEU A 343 -10.02 12.27 15.65
CA LEU A 343 -11.26 11.57 15.28
C LEU A 343 -11.04 10.05 15.16
N LEU A 344 -9.95 9.62 14.53
CA LEU A 344 -9.71 8.21 14.25
C LEU A 344 -9.05 7.47 15.42
N PHE A 345 -8.05 8.07 16.06
CA PHE A 345 -7.15 7.37 16.96
C PHE A 345 -7.24 7.80 18.43
N GLN A 346 -7.69 9.02 18.75
CA GLN A 346 -7.68 9.51 20.12
C GLN A 346 -8.55 8.65 21.05
N THR A 347 -7.93 8.11 22.06
CA THR A 347 -8.53 7.27 23.12
C THR A 347 -7.76 7.50 24.41
N ARG A 348 -8.10 6.76 25.48
CA ARG A 348 -7.33 6.81 26.72
C ARG A 348 -5.86 6.39 26.54
N SER A 349 -5.60 5.38 25.72
CA SER A 349 -4.23 4.91 25.44
C SER A 349 -3.54 5.73 24.35
N PHE A 350 -4.29 6.37 23.46
CA PHE A 350 -3.77 7.29 22.44
C PHE A 350 -4.05 8.74 22.89
N GLY A 351 -3.25 9.20 23.85
CA GLY A 351 -3.39 10.53 24.46
C GLY A 351 -2.79 11.67 23.64
N GLU A 352 -2.61 12.83 24.28
CA GLU A 352 -2.10 14.04 23.62
C GLU A 352 -0.71 13.87 23.04
N GLU A 353 0.18 13.15 23.70
CA GLU A 353 1.52 12.85 23.22
C GLU A 353 1.48 12.00 21.94
N SER A 354 0.65 10.95 21.91
CA SER A 354 0.44 10.14 20.71
C SER A 354 -0.09 10.95 19.54
N VAL A 355 -1.03 11.87 19.81
CA VAL A 355 -1.54 12.81 18.79
C VAL A 355 -0.42 13.70 18.28
N ALA A 356 0.40 14.28 19.17
CA ALA A 356 1.49 15.18 18.82
C ALA A 356 2.56 14.48 17.95
N LEU A 357 3.02 13.29 18.36
CA LEU A 357 4.00 12.50 17.62
C LEU A 357 3.47 12.12 16.23
N THR A 358 2.23 11.62 16.17
CA THR A 358 1.61 11.22 14.89
C THR A 358 1.38 12.42 13.97
N LEU A 359 0.95 13.56 14.52
CA LEU A 359 0.73 14.78 13.75
C LEU A 359 2.05 15.35 13.23
N ALA A 360 3.12 15.32 14.02
CA ALA A 360 4.45 15.76 13.60
C ALA A 360 4.94 14.95 12.39
N ALA A 361 4.83 13.61 12.43
CA ALA A 361 5.15 12.76 11.30
C ALA A 361 4.20 13.01 10.10
N PHE A 362 2.90 13.17 10.34
CA PHE A 362 1.89 13.35 9.30
C PHE A 362 2.09 14.65 8.50
N ARG A 363 2.45 15.74 9.18
CA ARG A 363 2.74 17.03 8.54
C ARG A 363 3.85 16.96 7.51
N TRP A 364 4.80 16.04 7.67
CA TRP A 364 5.91 15.84 6.74
C TRP A 364 5.68 14.71 5.74
N HIS A 365 4.87 13.72 6.07
CA HIS A 365 4.47 12.68 5.11
C HIS A 365 3.52 13.23 4.03
N ILE A 366 2.59 14.12 4.40
CA ILE A 366 1.53 14.58 3.50
C ILE A 366 2.05 15.39 2.29
N PRO A 367 3.06 16.28 2.38
CA PRO A 367 3.64 16.90 1.20
C PRO A 367 4.24 15.91 0.20
N GLY A 368 4.74 14.78 0.67
CA GLY A 368 5.24 13.69 -0.17
C GLY A 368 4.16 13.01 -1.01
N LEU A 369 2.88 13.15 -0.64
CA LEU A 369 1.75 12.54 -1.34
C LEU A 369 1.73 12.87 -2.85
N PHE A 370 1.98 14.13 -3.21
CA PHE A 370 2.03 14.59 -4.60
C PHE A 370 3.11 13.85 -5.40
N PHE A 371 4.32 13.78 -4.87
CA PHE A 371 5.46 13.13 -5.54
C PHE A 371 5.27 11.61 -5.64
N ILE A 372 4.79 10.97 -4.56
CA ILE A 372 4.51 9.53 -4.56
C ILE A 372 3.43 9.19 -5.59
N ALA A 373 2.37 9.99 -5.70
CA ALA A 373 1.33 9.81 -6.69
C ALA A 373 1.85 10.06 -8.12
N LEU A 374 2.72 11.05 -8.31
CA LEU A 374 3.32 11.36 -9.59
C LEU A 374 4.27 10.23 -10.05
N ASN A 375 5.06 9.65 -9.16
CA ASN A 375 5.92 8.51 -9.45
C ASN A 375 5.13 7.29 -9.95
N ARG A 376 3.89 7.10 -9.47
CA ARG A 376 2.98 6.02 -9.95
C ARG A 376 2.50 6.22 -11.39
N ILE A 377 2.69 7.39 -11.99
CA ILE A 377 2.42 7.70 -13.40
C ILE A 377 3.71 7.70 -14.21
N LEU A 378 4.77 8.27 -13.67
CA LEU A 378 6.05 8.38 -14.39
C LEU A 378 6.70 7.01 -14.63
N ALA A 379 6.64 6.07 -13.67
CA ALA A 379 7.21 4.75 -13.88
C ALA A 379 6.52 3.97 -15.04
N PRO A 380 5.17 3.90 -15.15
CA PRO A 380 4.49 3.37 -16.33
C PRO A 380 4.85 4.03 -17.65
N ALA A 381 5.19 5.32 -17.65
CA ALA A 381 5.63 6.02 -18.85
C ALA A 381 6.92 5.44 -19.44
N PHE A 382 7.84 4.92 -18.62
CA PHE A 382 9.01 4.16 -19.06
C PHE A 382 8.63 2.75 -19.53
N TYR A 383 7.75 2.07 -18.82
CA TYR A 383 7.31 0.72 -19.21
C TYR A 383 6.62 0.73 -20.58
N ALA A 384 5.89 1.79 -20.89
CA ALA A 384 5.32 2.01 -22.23
C ALA A 384 6.38 2.07 -23.35
N GLN A 385 7.61 2.49 -23.01
CA GLN A 385 8.77 2.51 -23.90
C GLN A 385 9.64 1.24 -23.81
N SER A 386 9.17 0.20 -23.09
CA SER A 386 9.93 -1.03 -22.78
C SER A 386 11.21 -0.79 -21.98
N ASP A 387 11.29 0.32 -21.23
CA ASP A 387 12.38 0.65 -20.33
C ASP A 387 11.96 0.37 -18.88
N SER A 388 12.49 -0.68 -18.29
CA SER A 388 12.35 -1.01 -16.88
C SER A 388 13.57 -0.64 -16.04
N ARG A 389 14.71 -0.33 -16.69
CA ARG A 389 15.97 -0.07 -16.00
C ARG A 389 16.01 1.32 -15.39
N SER A 390 15.55 2.33 -16.13
CA SER A 390 15.56 3.72 -15.65
C SER A 390 14.71 3.92 -14.39
N PRO A 391 13.45 3.43 -14.30
CA PRO A 391 12.67 3.50 -13.07
C PRO A 391 13.29 2.73 -11.91
N ALA A 392 13.90 1.57 -12.17
CA ALA A 392 14.58 0.79 -11.14
C ALA A 392 15.79 1.54 -10.57
N LEU A 393 16.62 2.14 -11.44
CA LEU A 393 17.76 2.94 -11.01
C LEU A 393 17.32 4.19 -10.22
N ALA A 394 16.29 4.92 -10.70
CA ALA A 394 15.73 6.05 -9.97
C ALA A 394 15.23 5.65 -8.59
N GLY A 395 14.56 4.49 -8.47
CA GLY A 395 14.11 3.93 -7.21
C GLY A 395 15.27 3.65 -6.24
N VAL A 396 16.32 2.96 -6.70
CA VAL A 396 17.50 2.65 -5.85
C VAL A 396 18.19 3.93 -5.38
N LEU A 397 18.38 4.91 -6.27
CA LEU A 397 18.99 6.20 -5.89
C LEU A 397 18.11 6.97 -4.90
N SER A 398 16.79 6.95 -5.08
CA SER A 398 15.88 7.60 -4.14
C SER A 398 15.88 6.93 -2.76
N PHE A 399 16.04 5.60 -2.69
CA PHE A 399 16.19 4.91 -1.41
C PHE A 399 17.50 5.30 -0.71
N ALA A 400 18.60 5.44 -1.44
CA ALA A 400 19.83 5.94 -0.87
C ALA A 400 19.67 7.37 -0.30
N VAL A 401 18.97 8.25 -1.02
CA VAL A 401 18.63 9.59 -0.52
C VAL A 401 17.76 9.51 0.73
N ASN A 402 16.74 8.62 0.74
CA ASN A 402 15.88 8.44 1.91
C ASN A 402 16.67 8.01 3.14
N ILE A 403 17.50 6.97 3.01
CA ILE A 403 18.30 6.44 4.12
C ILE A 403 19.28 7.51 4.64
N ALA A 404 19.97 8.21 3.74
CA ALA A 404 20.91 9.27 4.12
C ALA A 404 20.22 10.43 4.87
N LEU A 405 19.09 10.90 4.36
CA LEU A 405 18.32 11.95 5.02
C LEU A 405 17.68 11.47 6.31
N ALA A 406 17.12 10.25 6.35
CA ALA A 406 16.55 9.68 7.56
C ALA A 406 17.61 9.55 8.66
N ALA A 407 18.81 9.06 8.34
CA ALA A 407 19.91 8.96 9.29
C ALA A 407 20.35 10.33 9.84
N ALA A 408 20.39 11.35 8.97
CA ALA A 408 20.76 12.71 9.39
C ALA A 408 19.68 13.42 10.22
N LEU A 409 18.39 13.15 9.94
CA LEU A 409 17.27 13.87 10.52
C LEU A 409 16.57 13.12 11.68
N ALA A 410 16.79 11.82 11.85
CA ALA A 410 16.17 11.03 12.91
C ALA A 410 16.57 11.52 14.31
N GLY A 411 17.82 11.89 14.53
CA GLY A 411 18.28 12.44 15.82
C GLY A 411 17.57 13.76 16.18
N PRO A 412 17.72 14.83 15.40
CA PRO A 412 17.19 16.16 15.77
C PRO A 412 15.68 16.30 15.62
N PHE A 413 15.04 15.53 14.72
CA PHE A 413 13.61 15.69 14.40
C PHE A 413 12.78 14.42 14.61
N GLN A 414 13.38 13.36 15.12
CA GLN A 414 12.71 12.08 15.39
C GLN A 414 11.84 11.60 14.21
N GLY A 415 10.58 11.19 14.48
CA GLY A 415 9.65 10.72 13.46
C GLY A 415 9.33 11.77 12.37
N ALA A 416 9.31 13.05 12.70
CA ALA A 416 9.13 14.13 11.72
C ALA A 416 10.26 14.17 10.70
N GLY A 417 11.51 13.95 11.15
CA GLY A 417 12.70 13.91 10.29
C GLY A 417 12.68 12.74 9.32
N ILE A 418 12.27 11.55 9.79
CA ILE A 418 12.12 10.33 8.95
C ILE A 418 10.99 10.51 7.93
N ALA A 419 9.88 11.13 8.35
CA ALA A 419 8.76 11.45 7.46
C ALA A 419 9.15 12.45 6.37
N LEU A 420 9.93 13.47 6.72
CA LEU A 420 10.50 14.44 5.78
C LEU A 420 11.46 13.75 4.79
N ALA A 421 12.32 12.87 5.28
CA ALA A 421 13.25 12.10 4.44
C ALA A 421 12.51 11.29 3.37
N LEU A 422 11.42 10.61 3.74
CA LEU A 422 10.59 9.85 2.80
C LEU A 422 9.95 10.74 1.74
N SER A 423 9.43 11.91 2.13
CA SER A 423 8.83 12.89 1.22
C SER A 423 9.86 13.50 0.27
N ALA A 424 11.05 13.83 0.77
CA ALA A 424 12.18 14.34 -0.02
C ALA A 424 12.70 13.28 -1.00
N ALA A 425 12.79 12.01 -0.57
CA ALA A 425 13.15 10.89 -1.45
C ALA A 425 12.10 10.68 -2.55
N GLY A 426 10.81 10.83 -2.24
CA GLY A 426 9.75 10.82 -3.25
C GLY A 426 9.92 11.92 -4.29
N ALA A 427 10.28 13.13 -3.86
CA ALA A 427 10.59 14.26 -4.76
C ALA A 427 11.86 13.99 -5.59
N ALA A 428 12.91 13.46 -4.97
CA ALA A 428 14.15 13.07 -5.67
C ALA A 428 13.87 12.00 -6.74
N ASN A 429 13.05 10.99 -6.43
CA ASN A 429 12.64 9.98 -7.40
C ASN A 429 11.89 10.61 -8.58
N THR A 430 10.96 11.54 -8.32
CA THR A 430 10.26 12.29 -9.37
C THR A 430 11.25 13.06 -10.26
N ALA A 431 12.20 13.76 -9.66
CA ALA A 431 13.21 14.53 -10.40
C ALA A 431 14.09 13.62 -11.27
N LEU A 432 14.54 12.48 -10.72
CA LEU A 432 15.31 11.47 -11.47
C LEU A 432 14.52 10.89 -12.64
N LEU A 433 13.26 10.51 -12.41
CA LEU A 433 12.40 9.99 -13.47
C LEU A 433 12.20 11.03 -14.59
N LEU A 434 11.93 12.29 -14.25
CA LEU A 434 11.79 13.36 -15.24
C LEU A 434 13.11 13.61 -15.99
N ALA A 435 14.25 13.62 -15.30
CA ALA A 435 15.57 13.76 -15.93
C ALA A 435 15.87 12.58 -16.89
N PHE A 436 15.51 11.34 -16.50
CA PHE A 436 15.71 10.17 -17.37
C PHE A 436 14.73 10.17 -18.56
N LEU A 437 13.47 10.61 -18.40
CA LEU A 437 12.54 10.79 -19.53
C LEU A 437 13.06 11.82 -20.53
N GLY A 438 13.70 12.89 -20.07
CA GLY A 438 14.29 13.93 -20.90
C GLY A 438 15.48 13.45 -21.77
N LYS A 439 16.04 12.25 -21.52
CA LYS A 439 17.05 11.64 -22.39
C LYS A 439 16.46 11.16 -23.72
N ASN A 440 15.15 10.92 -23.79
CA ASN A 440 14.48 10.60 -25.04
C ASN A 440 14.12 11.90 -25.80
N PRO A 441 14.77 12.19 -26.96
CA PRO A 441 14.55 13.46 -27.68
C PRO A 441 13.13 13.61 -28.24
N ARG A 442 12.33 12.54 -28.22
CA ARG A 442 10.94 12.54 -28.67
C ARG A 442 9.97 13.03 -27.58
N ILE A 443 10.46 13.18 -26.35
CA ILE A 443 9.68 13.64 -25.20
C ILE A 443 10.11 15.07 -24.86
N ASP A 444 9.22 16.03 -25.07
CA ASP A 444 9.46 17.41 -24.68
C ASP A 444 9.22 17.58 -23.15
N ILE A 445 10.22 17.18 -22.39
CA ILE A 445 10.17 17.26 -20.93
C ILE A 445 10.15 18.70 -20.42
N ALA A 446 10.76 19.65 -21.14
CA ALA A 446 10.79 21.05 -20.75
C ALA A 446 9.39 21.68 -20.83
N ALA A 447 8.70 21.48 -21.94
CA ALA A 447 7.31 21.92 -22.10
C ALA A 447 6.37 21.20 -21.12
N ALA A 448 6.54 19.88 -20.94
CA ALA A 448 5.75 19.10 -20.00
C ALA A 448 5.93 19.59 -18.56
N LEU A 449 7.18 19.85 -18.12
CA LEU A 449 7.50 20.33 -16.80
C LEU A 449 6.96 21.74 -16.58
N LYS A 450 7.15 22.66 -17.54
CA LYS A 450 6.61 24.01 -17.49
C LYS A 450 5.09 24.01 -17.32
N SER A 451 4.39 23.19 -18.10
CA SER A 451 2.93 23.05 -18.03
C SER A 451 2.48 22.46 -16.68
N ALA A 452 3.12 21.37 -16.24
CA ALA A 452 2.75 20.69 -15.01
C ALA A 452 3.06 21.53 -13.75
N LEU A 453 4.21 22.21 -13.71
CA LEU A 453 4.56 23.12 -12.60
C LEU A 453 3.65 24.34 -12.56
N GLY A 454 3.36 24.95 -13.72
CA GLY A 454 2.43 26.07 -13.80
C GLY A 454 1.03 25.69 -13.31
N TYR A 455 0.57 24.50 -13.71
CA TYR A 455 -0.71 23.97 -13.24
C TYR A 455 -0.69 23.62 -11.74
N ALA A 456 0.36 22.96 -11.27
CA ALA A 456 0.53 22.61 -9.85
C ALA A 456 0.56 23.88 -8.97
N LEU A 457 1.25 24.93 -9.39
CA LEU A 457 1.28 26.20 -8.69
C LEU A 457 -0.10 26.86 -8.65
N LYS A 458 -0.84 26.87 -9.76
CA LYS A 458 -2.22 27.36 -9.80
C LYS A 458 -3.10 26.63 -8.79
N ILE A 459 -3.05 25.29 -8.77
CA ILE A 459 -3.84 24.47 -7.86
C ILE A 459 -3.41 24.68 -6.41
N ALA A 460 -2.10 24.85 -6.14
CA ALA A 460 -1.59 25.16 -4.82
C ALA A 460 -2.11 26.51 -4.30
N LEU A 461 -2.11 27.56 -5.14
CA LEU A 461 -2.68 28.86 -4.79
C LEU A 461 -4.20 28.78 -4.51
N PHE A 462 -4.95 28.04 -5.33
CA PHE A 462 -6.36 27.82 -5.09
C PHE A 462 -6.64 27.02 -3.81
N SER A 463 -5.82 26.02 -3.54
CA SER A 463 -5.92 25.20 -2.32
C SER A 463 -5.58 26.02 -1.07
N ALA A 464 -4.55 26.87 -1.14
CA ALA A 464 -4.21 27.81 -0.08
C ALA A 464 -5.37 28.80 0.19
N ALA A 465 -5.94 29.36 -0.87
CA ALA A 465 -7.11 30.24 -0.74
C ALA A 465 -8.32 29.52 -0.15
N ALA A 466 -8.59 28.28 -0.56
CA ALA A 466 -9.68 27.46 -0.02
C ALA A 466 -9.43 27.03 1.43
N ALA A 467 -8.19 26.95 1.89
CA ALA A 467 -7.84 26.66 3.28
C ALA A 467 -8.14 27.80 4.25
N LEU A 468 -8.11 29.06 3.79
CA LEU A 468 -8.33 30.24 4.65
C LEU A 468 -9.71 30.23 5.35
N PRO A 469 -10.86 30.02 4.64
CA PRO A 469 -12.16 29.96 5.31
C PRO A 469 -12.26 28.78 6.27
N VAL A 470 -11.57 27.64 6.01
CA VAL A 470 -11.52 26.50 6.92
C VAL A 470 -10.80 26.85 8.23
N LEU A 471 -9.64 27.54 8.14
CA LEU A 471 -8.89 27.99 9.31
C LEU A 471 -9.70 28.98 10.14
N ARG A 472 -10.39 29.94 9.49
CA ARG A 472 -11.29 30.90 10.18
C ARG A 472 -12.46 30.19 10.84
N LEU A 473 -13.08 29.20 10.17
CA LEU A 473 -14.16 28.41 10.73
C LEU A 473 -13.71 27.62 11.97
N LYS A 474 -12.50 27.02 11.89
CA LYS A 474 -11.90 26.32 13.03
C LYS A 474 -11.70 27.27 14.22
N ALA A 475 -11.13 28.45 13.99
CA ALA A 475 -10.89 29.45 15.02
C ALA A 475 -12.19 29.99 15.64
N ALA A 476 -13.21 30.26 14.83
CA ALA A 476 -14.46 30.88 15.28
C ALA A 476 -15.38 29.94 16.04
N LEU A 477 -15.51 28.68 15.61
CA LEU A 477 -16.53 27.76 16.10
C LEU A 477 -16.00 26.70 17.07
N PHE A 478 -14.71 26.35 16.98
CA PHE A 478 -14.19 25.16 17.65
C PHE A 478 -13.00 25.40 18.59
N SER A 479 -12.33 26.55 18.51
CA SER A 479 -11.21 26.85 19.41
C SER A 479 -11.68 27.00 20.86
N GLY A 480 -11.16 26.14 21.75
CA GLY A 480 -11.46 26.17 23.19
C GLY A 480 -12.77 25.53 23.62
N LYS A 481 -13.62 25.10 22.69
CA LYS A 481 -14.92 24.46 22.99
C LYS A 481 -14.88 22.93 22.90
N GLU A 482 -13.74 22.36 22.56
CA GLU A 482 -13.58 20.90 22.35
C GLU A 482 -13.83 20.11 23.66
N ALA A 483 -13.51 20.71 24.81
CA ALA A 483 -13.73 20.11 26.13
C ALA A 483 -15.21 20.14 26.60
N GLU A 484 -16.03 21.02 26.04
CA GLU A 484 -17.44 21.19 26.41
C GLU A 484 -18.37 20.24 25.62
N VAL A 485 -17.89 19.67 24.52
CA VAL A 485 -18.67 18.85 23.62
C VAL A 485 -18.57 17.38 24.00
N SER A 486 -19.69 16.78 24.39
CA SER A 486 -19.74 15.36 24.71
C SER A 486 -19.58 14.48 23.48
N GLY A 487 -18.46 13.74 23.41
CA GLY A 487 -18.21 12.72 22.40
C GLY A 487 -17.25 13.12 21.27
N ARG A 488 -16.31 12.23 20.99
CA ARG A 488 -15.22 12.40 20.01
C ARG A 488 -15.69 12.80 18.60
N PHE A 489 -16.82 12.21 18.14
CA PHE A 489 -17.35 12.54 16.83
C PHE A 489 -17.90 13.97 16.76
N ALA A 490 -18.58 14.42 17.80
CA ALA A 490 -19.10 15.79 17.85
C ALA A 490 -17.93 16.81 17.97
N ALA A 491 -16.92 16.50 18.77
CA ALA A 491 -15.78 17.39 18.98
C ALA A 491 -14.88 17.52 17.74
N TYR A 492 -14.61 16.43 17.04
CA TYR A 492 -13.63 16.41 15.93
C TYR A 492 -14.23 16.04 14.57
N GLY A 493 -15.25 15.18 14.53
CA GLY A 493 -15.88 14.72 13.29
C GLY A 493 -16.72 15.78 12.61
N VAL A 494 -17.54 16.50 13.37
CA VAL A 494 -18.37 17.59 12.82
C VAL A 494 -17.50 18.72 12.27
N PRO A 495 -16.48 19.24 12.98
CA PRO A 495 -15.54 20.23 12.45
C PRO A 495 -14.81 19.76 11.20
N PHE A 496 -14.39 18.49 11.19
CA PHE A 496 -13.73 17.89 10.02
C PHE A 496 -14.63 17.85 8.80
N ILE A 497 -15.89 17.40 8.94
CA ILE A 497 -16.85 17.32 7.83
C ILE A 497 -17.23 18.72 7.34
N LEU A 498 -17.51 19.66 8.24
CA LEU A 498 -17.81 21.04 7.86
C LEU A 498 -16.62 21.70 7.17
N GLY A 499 -15.40 21.49 7.69
CA GLY A 499 -14.16 21.94 7.05
C GLY A 499 -13.98 21.35 5.66
N ALA A 500 -14.28 20.06 5.46
CA ALA A 500 -14.23 19.41 4.15
C ALA A 500 -15.24 19.99 3.16
N LEU A 501 -16.46 20.25 3.59
CA LEU A 501 -17.51 20.87 2.77
C LEU A 501 -17.12 22.31 2.37
N VAL A 502 -16.63 23.10 3.31
CA VAL A 502 -16.20 24.49 3.04
C VAL A 502 -15.00 24.49 2.09
N PHE A 503 -13.99 23.65 2.35
CA PHE A 503 -12.81 23.53 1.50
C PHE A 503 -13.17 23.11 0.06
N ALA A 504 -13.99 22.07 -0.07
CA ALA A 504 -14.42 21.56 -1.36
C ALA A 504 -15.24 22.60 -2.12
N SER A 505 -16.19 23.27 -1.45
CA SER A 505 -17.03 24.31 -2.07
C SER A 505 -16.19 25.48 -2.56
N ALA A 506 -15.26 25.99 -1.74
CA ALA A 506 -14.35 27.07 -2.12
C ALA A 506 -13.44 26.65 -3.29
N GLY A 507 -12.85 25.46 -3.25
CA GLY A 507 -12.01 24.94 -4.32
C GLY A 507 -12.76 24.76 -5.64
N ILE A 508 -13.96 24.18 -5.61
CA ILE A 508 -14.83 24.01 -6.79
C ILE A 508 -15.21 25.37 -7.38
N LEU A 509 -15.55 26.35 -6.53
CA LEU A 509 -15.89 27.70 -6.98
C LEU A 509 -14.70 28.36 -7.70
N LEU A 510 -13.48 28.28 -7.13
CA LEU A 510 -12.26 28.83 -7.75
C LEU A 510 -11.96 28.16 -9.11
N LEU A 511 -12.09 26.83 -9.19
CA LEU A 511 -11.91 26.08 -10.43
C LEU A 511 -12.97 26.42 -11.48
N ALA A 512 -14.21 26.61 -11.07
CA ALA A 512 -15.31 27.01 -11.95
C ALA A 512 -15.12 28.44 -12.49
N LEU A 513 -14.80 29.40 -11.63
CA LEU A 513 -14.52 30.81 -11.99
C LEU A 513 -13.32 30.93 -12.95
N SER A 514 -12.27 30.15 -12.70
CA SER A 514 -11.08 30.11 -13.57
C SER A 514 -11.30 29.39 -14.89
N ARG A 515 -12.48 28.83 -15.12
CA ARG A 515 -12.84 28.01 -16.29
C ARG A 515 -11.84 26.89 -16.57
N ASP A 516 -11.37 26.21 -15.50
CA ASP A 516 -10.32 25.21 -15.57
C ASP A 516 -10.65 24.06 -16.53
N LYS A 517 -9.76 23.82 -17.51
CA LYS A 517 -9.96 22.79 -18.56
C LYS A 517 -9.93 21.37 -18.00
N GLN A 518 -8.99 21.09 -17.09
CA GLN A 518 -8.84 19.75 -16.51
C GLN A 518 -10.02 19.39 -15.61
N PHE A 519 -10.49 20.36 -14.80
CA PHE A 519 -11.67 20.18 -13.97
C PHE A 519 -12.92 19.91 -14.80
N ARG A 520 -13.15 20.66 -15.89
CA ARG A 520 -14.28 20.43 -16.80
C ARG A 520 -14.21 19.06 -17.47
N SER A 521 -13.03 18.66 -17.95
CA SER A 521 -12.80 17.33 -18.52
C SER A 521 -13.12 16.23 -17.51
N PHE A 522 -12.65 16.37 -16.28
CA PHE A 522 -12.92 15.43 -15.19
C PHE A 522 -14.43 15.34 -14.87
N MET A 523 -15.12 16.48 -14.76
CA MET A 523 -16.57 16.52 -14.51
C MET A 523 -17.37 15.89 -15.66
N SER A 524 -16.95 16.10 -16.91
CA SER A 524 -17.59 15.49 -18.07
C SER A 524 -17.50 13.96 -18.09
N LEU A 525 -16.37 13.39 -17.60
CA LEU A 525 -16.20 11.94 -17.47
C LEU A 525 -17.15 11.34 -16.42
N ILE A 526 -17.34 12.03 -15.30
CA ILE A 526 -18.30 11.62 -14.25
C ILE A 526 -19.74 11.67 -14.78
N ALA A 527 -20.11 12.73 -15.49
CA ALA A 527 -21.45 12.88 -16.06
C ALA A 527 -21.78 11.80 -17.10
N ARG A 528 -20.83 11.45 -18.00
CA ARG A 528 -21.00 10.38 -18.99
C ARG A 528 -21.19 8.99 -18.38
N LYS A 529 -20.55 8.71 -17.22
CA LYS A 529 -20.75 7.45 -16.48
C LYS A 529 -22.16 7.32 -15.90
N LYS A 530 -22.81 8.44 -15.52
CA LYS A 530 -24.20 8.44 -15.05
C LYS A 530 -25.18 8.12 -16.18
N HIS A 531 -24.97 8.66 -17.39
CA HIS A 531 -25.86 8.40 -18.54
C HIS A 531 -25.73 6.99 -19.15
N LYS A 532 -24.62 6.27 -18.89
CA LYS A 532 -24.50 4.86 -19.32
C LYS A 532 -25.09 3.86 -18.32
N LYS A 533 -25.51 4.30 -17.13
CA LYS A 533 -26.14 3.45 -16.09
C LYS A 533 -27.64 3.73 -15.91
N ALA A 534 -28.17 4.77 -16.54
CA ALA A 534 -29.60 5.02 -16.74
C ALA A 534 -30.03 4.52 -18.14
#